data_643c52ccb85386e58eec09eee5eb48b5
#
_entry.id   643c52ccb85386e58eec09eee5eb48b5
#
_cell.length_a   1.000
_cell.length_b   1.000
_cell.length_c   1.000
_cell.angle_alpha   90.00
_cell.angle_beta   90.00
_cell.angle_gamma   90.00
#
_symmetry.space_group_name_H-M   'P 1'
#
loop_
_entity.id
_entity.type
_entity.pdbx_description
1 polymer ?
#
loop_
_entity_poly.entity_id
_entity_poly.type
_entity_poly.pdbx_seq_one_letter_code
_entity_poly.pdbx_strand_id
1 'polypeptide(L)'
;KIRVATKQGIKSTREVIALNVAGALDIYDDVEVGRQVLVDDGKLGLRVVEKDDANREFIVEVENDGVIAKQKGVNIPNTKIPFPALAERDNADIRFGLEQGINFIAISFVRTAKDVNEVRAICEETGNGHVQLFAKIENQQGIDNLDEIIEAADGIMIARGDMGIEVPFEMV
;
A
#
# COMPACT_ATOMS: atom_id res chain seq x y z
N LYS A 1 -25.39 -2.12 -3.40
CA LYS A 1 -24.23 -2.66 -4.13
C LYS A 1 -23.73 -1.66 -5.15
N ILE A 2 -22.42 -1.57 -5.34
CA ILE A 2 -21.76 -0.69 -6.31
C ILE A 2 -20.64 -1.47 -7.02
N ARG A 3 -20.26 -1.08 -8.23
CA ARG A 3 -19.15 -1.68 -8.96
C ARG A 3 -17.82 -0.98 -8.62
N VAL A 4 -16.76 -1.73 -8.53
CA VAL A 4 -15.39 -1.23 -8.35
C VAL A 4 -14.55 -1.75 -9.50
N ALA A 5 -14.08 -0.86 -10.36
CA ALA A 5 -13.27 -1.18 -11.52
C ALA A 5 -11.78 -1.02 -11.19
N THR A 6 -10.98 -2.02 -11.55
CA THR A 6 -9.51 -2.05 -11.32
C THR A 6 -8.71 -1.66 -12.55
N LYS A 7 -9.33 -1.62 -13.73
CA LYS A 7 -8.68 -1.24 -14.99
C LYS A 7 -8.27 0.22 -14.98
N GLN A 8 -7.10 0.49 -15.51
CA GLN A 8 -6.57 1.85 -15.69
C GLN A 8 -7.42 2.70 -16.65
N GLY A 9 -7.44 4.01 -16.41
CA GLY A 9 -8.12 4.97 -17.28
C GLY A 9 -9.64 5.09 -17.08
N ILE A 10 -10.22 4.27 -16.21
CA ILE A 10 -11.64 4.39 -15.83
C ILE A 10 -11.81 5.58 -14.89
N LYS A 11 -12.88 6.33 -15.06
CA LYS A 11 -13.27 7.40 -14.15
C LYS A 11 -14.43 6.95 -13.26
N SER A 12 -14.39 7.31 -12.01
CA SER A 12 -15.50 7.06 -11.08
C SER A 12 -16.76 7.79 -11.53
N THR A 13 -17.90 7.12 -11.37
CA THR A 13 -19.24 7.63 -11.62
C THR A 13 -20.11 7.38 -10.38
N ARG A 14 -21.42 7.59 -10.48
CA ARG A 14 -22.37 7.21 -9.41
C ARG A 14 -22.54 5.70 -9.26
N GLU A 15 -22.16 4.93 -10.27
CA GLU A 15 -22.38 3.48 -10.34
C GLU A 15 -21.08 2.66 -10.23
N VAL A 16 -19.93 3.31 -10.47
CA VAL A 16 -18.62 2.65 -10.51
C VAL A 16 -17.61 3.49 -9.75
N ILE A 17 -16.91 2.86 -8.81
CA ILE A 17 -15.71 3.40 -8.18
C ILE A 17 -14.51 2.92 -8.99
N ALA A 18 -13.67 3.82 -9.47
CA ALA A 18 -12.44 3.46 -10.17
C ALA A 18 -11.26 3.43 -9.19
N LEU A 19 -10.63 2.26 -9.03
CA LEU A 19 -9.39 2.10 -8.33
C LEU A 19 -8.24 2.19 -9.35
N ASN A 20 -7.55 3.33 -9.36
CA ASN A 20 -6.34 3.49 -10.16
C ASN A 20 -5.14 3.09 -9.31
N VAL A 21 -4.72 1.85 -9.45
CA VAL A 21 -3.59 1.29 -8.71
C VAL A 21 -2.27 1.80 -9.30
N ALA A 22 -1.33 2.20 -8.45
CA ALA A 22 -0.02 2.66 -8.88
C ALA A 22 0.72 1.57 -9.70
N GLY A 23 1.49 2.01 -10.71
CA GLY A 23 2.24 1.10 -11.56
C GLY A 23 1.40 0.30 -12.56
N ALA A 24 0.15 0.71 -12.83
CA ALA A 24 -0.77 0.01 -13.73
C ALA A 24 -1.07 -1.46 -13.34
N LEU A 25 -0.87 -1.81 -12.08
CA LEU A 25 -1.12 -3.15 -11.57
C LEU A 25 -2.62 -3.44 -11.59
N ASP A 26 -3.00 -4.59 -12.14
CA ASP A 26 -4.37 -5.11 -12.06
C ASP A 26 -4.47 -6.07 -10.88
N ILE A 27 -5.15 -5.63 -9.82
CA ILE A 27 -5.31 -6.38 -8.56
C ILE A 27 -6.52 -7.32 -8.57
N TYR A 28 -7.20 -7.45 -9.71
CA TYR A 28 -8.44 -8.22 -9.80
C TYR A 28 -8.29 -9.67 -9.32
N ASP A 29 -7.19 -10.32 -9.71
CA ASP A 29 -6.96 -11.72 -9.37
C ASP A 29 -6.54 -11.93 -7.91
N ASP A 30 -5.91 -10.90 -7.31
CA ASP A 30 -5.39 -10.96 -5.94
C ASP A 30 -6.48 -10.78 -4.88
N VAL A 31 -7.61 -10.17 -5.23
CA VAL A 31 -8.69 -9.87 -4.28
C VAL A 31 -9.80 -10.90 -4.37
N GLU A 32 -10.06 -11.57 -3.26
CA GLU A 32 -11.09 -12.62 -3.13
C GLU A 32 -12.45 -12.05 -2.72
N VAL A 33 -13.52 -12.79 -3.03
CA VAL A 33 -14.86 -12.53 -2.46
C VAL A 33 -14.81 -12.66 -0.94
N GLY A 34 -15.48 -11.74 -0.25
CA GLY A 34 -15.48 -11.63 1.22
C GLY A 34 -14.42 -10.66 1.76
N ARG A 35 -13.44 -10.25 0.96
CA ARG A 35 -12.44 -9.25 1.38
C ARG A 35 -13.08 -7.88 1.58
N GLN A 36 -12.55 -7.17 2.57
CA GLN A 36 -12.92 -5.79 2.84
C GLN A 36 -12.01 -4.86 2.04
N VAL A 37 -12.60 -3.83 1.47
CA VAL A 37 -11.89 -2.74 0.80
C VAL A 37 -12.19 -1.47 1.61
N LEU A 38 -11.17 -0.92 2.22
CA LEU A 38 -11.25 0.27 3.06
C LEU A 38 -10.79 1.49 2.27
N VAL A 39 -11.56 2.58 2.31
CA VAL A 39 -11.27 3.82 1.59
C VAL A 39 -11.13 4.97 2.59
N ASP A 40 -10.20 5.89 2.31
CA ASP A 40 -9.91 7.08 3.12
C ASP A 40 -9.60 6.72 4.57
N ASP A 41 -8.55 5.92 4.77
CA ASP A 41 -8.07 5.47 6.07
C ASP A 41 -9.15 4.73 6.89
N GLY A 42 -9.93 3.89 6.21
CA GLY A 42 -10.96 3.08 6.84
C GLY A 42 -12.26 3.80 7.15
N LYS A 43 -12.42 5.08 6.77
CA LYS A 43 -13.67 5.82 6.98
C LYS A 43 -14.85 5.23 6.22
N LEU A 44 -14.60 4.59 5.07
CA LEU A 44 -15.59 3.89 4.29
C LEU A 44 -15.19 2.45 4.09
N GLY A 45 -16.06 1.54 4.53
CA GLY A 45 -15.92 0.09 4.36
C GLY A 45 -16.77 -0.41 3.19
N LEU A 46 -16.15 -1.20 2.34
CA LEU A 46 -16.79 -1.91 1.24
C LEU A 46 -16.43 -3.38 1.36
N ARG A 47 -17.37 -4.28 1.09
CA ARG A 47 -17.12 -5.73 1.08
C ARG A 47 -17.31 -6.31 -0.30
N VAL A 48 -16.32 -7.00 -0.81
CA VAL A 48 -16.43 -7.72 -2.09
C VAL A 48 -17.41 -8.88 -1.93
N VAL A 49 -18.53 -8.83 -2.66
CA VAL A 49 -19.57 -9.85 -2.60
C VAL A 49 -19.64 -10.71 -3.87
N GLU A 50 -19.06 -10.22 -4.97
CA GLU A 50 -19.05 -10.93 -6.26
C GLU A 50 -17.93 -10.37 -7.14
N LYS A 51 -17.44 -11.17 -8.08
CA LYS A 51 -16.47 -10.77 -9.12
C LYS A 51 -17.14 -10.88 -10.49
N ASP A 52 -16.99 -9.84 -11.30
CA ASP A 52 -17.38 -9.84 -12.72
C ASP A 52 -16.13 -10.11 -13.57
N ASP A 53 -15.90 -11.37 -13.92
CA ASP A 53 -14.72 -11.78 -14.68
C ASP A 53 -14.69 -11.18 -16.10
N ALA A 54 -15.86 -10.94 -16.71
CA ALA A 54 -15.94 -10.38 -18.06
C ALA A 54 -15.44 -8.93 -18.12
N ASN A 55 -15.74 -8.15 -17.10
CA ASN A 55 -15.36 -6.75 -16.99
C ASN A 55 -14.13 -6.52 -16.11
N ARG A 56 -13.71 -7.52 -15.32
CA ARG A 56 -12.70 -7.44 -14.27
C ARG A 56 -13.06 -6.35 -13.25
N GLU A 57 -14.27 -6.45 -12.72
CA GLU A 57 -14.83 -5.54 -11.73
C GLU A 57 -15.26 -6.32 -10.48
N PHE A 58 -15.15 -5.68 -9.32
CA PHE A 58 -15.75 -6.19 -8.09
C PHE A 58 -17.15 -5.62 -7.93
N ILE A 59 -18.08 -6.45 -7.49
CA ILE A 59 -19.35 -6.00 -6.95
C ILE A 59 -19.17 -5.94 -5.44
N VAL A 60 -19.33 -4.75 -4.87
CA VAL A 60 -19.14 -4.53 -3.44
C VAL A 60 -20.45 -4.11 -2.77
N GLU A 61 -20.59 -4.52 -1.53
CA GLU A 61 -21.60 -4.00 -0.60
C GLU A 61 -20.97 -2.87 0.23
N VAL A 62 -21.67 -1.75 0.34
CA VAL A 62 -21.24 -0.62 1.16
C VAL A 62 -21.63 -0.89 2.61
N GLU A 63 -20.66 -0.91 3.54
CA GLU A 63 -20.88 -1.26 4.94
C GLU A 63 -21.29 -0.07 5.79
N ASN A 64 -20.94 1.15 5.38
CA ASN A 64 -21.32 2.37 6.10
C ASN A 64 -21.45 3.56 5.13
N ASP A 65 -22.18 4.59 5.54
CA ASP A 65 -22.35 5.81 4.76
C ASP A 65 -21.08 6.65 4.72
N GLY A 66 -20.81 7.28 3.56
CA GLY A 66 -19.67 8.15 3.39
C GLY A 66 -19.60 8.80 2.01
N VAL A 67 -18.61 9.67 1.84
CA VAL A 67 -18.33 10.36 0.58
C VAL A 67 -16.90 10.04 0.15
N ILE A 68 -16.74 9.54 -1.07
CA ILE A 68 -15.42 9.26 -1.65
C ILE A 68 -14.95 10.51 -2.39
N ALA A 69 -13.89 11.13 -1.89
CA ALA A 69 -13.20 12.21 -2.58
C ALA A 69 -12.15 11.64 -3.56
N LYS A 70 -11.60 12.51 -4.41
CA LYS A 70 -10.52 12.12 -5.33
C LYS A 70 -9.23 11.80 -4.57
N GLN A 71 -8.44 10.87 -5.12
CA GLN A 71 -7.09 10.54 -4.64
C GLN A 71 -7.04 10.10 -3.18
N LYS A 72 -8.05 9.32 -2.75
CA LYS A 72 -8.05 8.71 -1.41
C LYS A 72 -7.32 7.38 -1.42
N GLY A 73 -6.62 7.12 -0.33
CA GLY A 73 -5.98 5.84 -0.07
C GLY A 73 -6.99 4.70 -0.04
N VAL A 74 -6.56 3.52 -0.46
CA VAL A 74 -7.35 2.29 -0.40
C VAL A 74 -6.50 1.21 0.21
N ASN A 75 -7.03 0.55 1.23
CA ASN A 75 -6.44 -0.59 1.91
C ASN A 75 -7.31 -1.82 1.68
N ILE A 76 -6.67 -2.96 1.48
CA ILE A 76 -7.36 -4.26 1.33
C ILE A 76 -6.73 -5.23 2.33
N PRO A 77 -7.14 -5.18 3.61
CA PRO A 77 -6.53 -5.97 4.67
C PRO A 77 -6.51 -7.47 4.35
N ASN A 78 -5.46 -8.14 4.81
CA ASN A 78 -5.26 -9.58 4.59
C ASN A 78 -5.18 -10.00 3.11
N THR A 79 -4.81 -9.09 2.21
CA THR A 79 -4.61 -9.37 0.79
C THR A 79 -3.16 -9.09 0.41
N LYS A 80 -2.49 -10.10 -0.13
CA LYS A 80 -1.11 -9.97 -0.62
C LYS A 80 -1.13 -9.47 -2.06
N ILE A 81 -0.92 -8.18 -2.24
CA ILE A 81 -0.83 -7.56 -3.56
C ILE A 81 0.65 -7.43 -3.92
N PRO A 82 1.08 -7.90 -5.11
CA PRO A 82 2.48 -7.90 -5.52
C PRO A 82 2.94 -6.52 -6.01
N PHE A 83 2.77 -5.49 -5.18
CA PHE A 83 3.30 -4.17 -5.47
C PHE A 83 4.83 -4.21 -5.56
N PRO A 84 5.45 -3.47 -6.48
CA PRO A 84 6.87 -3.19 -6.40
C PRO A 84 7.18 -2.47 -5.07
N ALA A 85 8.37 -2.69 -4.51
CA ALA A 85 8.79 -2.00 -3.29
C ALA A 85 8.85 -0.48 -3.50
N LEU A 86 9.33 -0.07 -4.66
CA LEU A 86 9.44 1.33 -5.08
C LEU A 86 8.74 1.54 -6.42
N ALA A 87 7.90 2.55 -6.51
CA ALA A 87 7.43 3.05 -7.79
C ALA A 87 8.54 3.89 -8.47
N GLU A 88 8.41 4.13 -9.76
CA GLU A 88 9.36 4.97 -10.51
C GLU A 88 9.51 6.38 -9.88
N ARG A 89 8.40 6.93 -9.39
CA ARG A 89 8.38 8.21 -8.70
C ARG A 89 9.15 8.17 -7.39
N ASP A 90 8.99 7.10 -6.60
CA ASP A 90 9.69 6.95 -5.31
C ASP A 90 11.21 6.93 -5.53
N ASN A 91 11.68 6.23 -6.57
CA ASN A 91 13.09 6.21 -6.94
C ASN A 91 13.62 7.62 -7.26
N ALA A 92 12.85 8.40 -8.04
CA ALA A 92 13.22 9.77 -8.37
C ALA A 92 13.24 10.68 -7.13
N ASP A 93 12.23 10.56 -6.26
CA ASP A 93 12.11 11.35 -5.02
C ASP A 93 13.24 11.01 -4.04
N ILE A 94 13.63 9.72 -3.91
CA ILE A 94 14.78 9.29 -3.10
C ILE A 94 16.07 9.92 -3.62
N ARG A 95 16.36 9.79 -4.93
CA ARG A 95 17.57 10.36 -5.52
C ARG A 95 17.64 11.87 -5.33
N PHE A 96 16.53 12.56 -5.53
CA PHE A 96 16.45 14.00 -5.28
C PHE A 96 16.73 14.33 -3.80
N GLY A 97 16.14 13.61 -2.85
CA GLY A 97 16.39 13.80 -1.42
C GLY A 97 17.88 13.61 -1.07
N LEU A 98 18.51 12.56 -1.62
CA LEU A 98 19.93 12.28 -1.42
C LEU A 98 20.82 13.42 -1.95
N GLU A 99 20.50 13.99 -3.11
CA GLU A 99 21.18 15.18 -3.65
C GLU A 99 21.04 16.42 -2.73
N GLN A 100 19.94 16.51 -1.95
CA GLN A 100 19.74 17.59 -0.98
C GLN A 100 20.42 17.31 0.38
N GLY A 101 21.11 16.19 0.54
CA GLY A 101 21.88 15.86 1.73
C GLY A 101 21.03 15.40 2.92
N ILE A 102 19.95 14.67 2.68
CA ILE A 102 19.17 14.06 3.77
C ILE A 102 19.99 13.01 4.51
N ASN A 103 19.71 12.82 5.80
CA ASN A 103 20.39 11.84 6.66
C ASN A 103 19.53 10.62 6.99
N PHE A 104 18.23 10.70 6.77
CA PHE A 104 17.27 9.66 7.12
C PHE A 104 16.23 9.47 6.02
N ILE A 105 15.83 8.23 5.76
CA ILE A 105 14.71 7.89 4.92
C ILE A 105 13.76 7.00 5.73
N ALA A 106 12.50 7.40 5.86
CA ALA A 106 11.45 6.57 6.43
C ALA A 106 10.67 5.90 5.29
N ILE A 107 10.75 4.57 5.22
CA ILE A 107 10.15 3.76 4.16
C ILE A 107 8.78 3.30 4.64
N SER A 108 7.71 3.77 3.99
CA SER A 108 6.34 3.38 4.33
C SER A 108 5.97 2.02 3.76
N PHE A 109 5.06 1.32 4.44
CA PHE A 109 4.49 0.04 4.02
C PHE A 109 5.51 -1.05 3.71
N VAL A 110 6.61 -1.11 4.48
CA VAL A 110 7.62 -2.16 4.36
C VAL A 110 6.98 -3.52 4.64
N ARG A 111 7.24 -4.49 3.76
CA ARG A 111 6.69 -5.86 3.83
C ARG A 111 7.77 -6.91 4.07
N THR A 112 8.99 -6.65 3.58
CA THR A 112 10.11 -7.57 3.64
C THR A 112 11.44 -6.82 3.74
N ALA A 113 12.51 -7.52 4.14
CA ALA A 113 13.89 -7.00 4.07
C ALA A 113 14.27 -6.52 2.66
N LYS A 114 13.72 -7.14 1.61
CA LYS A 114 13.96 -6.73 0.22
C LYS A 114 13.54 -5.29 -0.03
N ASP A 115 12.40 -4.85 0.51
CA ASP A 115 11.90 -3.49 0.34
C ASP A 115 12.91 -2.46 0.89
N VAL A 116 13.53 -2.75 2.04
CA VAL A 116 14.57 -1.92 2.65
C VAL A 116 15.86 -1.94 1.81
N ASN A 117 16.28 -3.14 1.36
CA ASN A 117 17.50 -3.32 0.60
C ASN A 117 17.46 -2.64 -0.78
N GLU A 118 16.28 -2.52 -1.40
CA GLU A 118 16.14 -1.76 -2.65
C GLU A 118 16.44 -0.27 -2.45
N VAL A 119 15.98 0.33 -1.34
CA VAL A 119 16.32 1.72 -0.99
C VAL A 119 17.81 1.86 -0.65
N ARG A 120 18.36 0.90 0.11
CA ARG A 120 19.78 0.89 0.46
C ARG A 120 20.69 0.84 -0.76
N ALA A 121 20.32 0.03 -1.76
CA ALA A 121 21.07 -0.04 -3.01
C ALA A 121 21.14 1.31 -3.73
N ILE A 122 20.04 2.10 -3.73
CA ILE A 122 20.04 3.46 -4.30
C ILE A 122 20.97 4.39 -3.52
N CYS A 123 20.97 4.31 -2.18
CA CYS A 123 21.86 5.10 -1.34
C CYS A 123 23.33 4.78 -1.61
N GLU A 124 23.68 3.51 -1.74
CA GLU A 124 25.04 3.05 -2.04
C GLU A 124 25.48 3.48 -3.44
N GLU A 125 24.62 3.25 -4.46
CA GLU A 125 24.89 3.64 -5.86
C GLU A 125 25.20 5.14 -6.00
N THR A 126 24.53 5.96 -5.20
CA THR A 126 24.70 7.43 -5.22
C THR A 126 25.79 7.95 -4.27
N GLY A 127 26.53 7.04 -3.60
CA GLY A 127 27.59 7.41 -2.66
C GLY A 127 27.06 7.89 -1.29
N ASN A 128 25.80 7.64 -0.99
CA ASN A 128 25.11 8.06 0.23
C ASN A 128 24.85 6.90 1.21
N GLY A 129 25.69 5.88 1.23
CA GLY A 129 25.52 4.70 2.08
C GLY A 129 25.51 4.98 3.60
N HIS A 130 25.80 6.21 4.02
CA HIS A 130 25.69 6.68 5.39
C HIS A 130 24.27 7.06 5.83
N VAL A 131 23.33 7.19 4.89
CA VAL A 131 21.93 7.55 5.14
C VAL A 131 21.25 6.40 5.87
N GLN A 132 20.58 6.72 6.98
CA GLN A 132 19.91 5.72 7.81
C GLN A 132 18.49 5.46 7.30
N LEU A 133 18.11 4.18 7.25
CA LEU A 133 16.83 3.71 6.74
C LEU A 133 15.94 3.25 7.90
N PHE A 134 14.80 3.89 8.06
CA PHE A 134 13.78 3.53 9.03
C PHE A 134 12.64 2.80 8.34
N ALA A 135 12.45 1.52 8.64
CA ALA A 135 11.33 0.75 8.12
C ALA A 135 10.06 1.04 8.94
N LYS A 136 9.00 1.47 8.27
CA LYS A 136 7.70 1.66 8.91
C LYS A 136 6.88 0.38 8.80
N ILE A 137 6.52 -0.17 9.96
CA ILE A 137 5.70 -1.38 10.07
C ILE A 137 4.24 -0.93 10.17
N GLU A 138 3.48 -1.21 9.11
CA GLU A 138 2.14 -0.67 8.88
C GLU A 138 1.15 -1.72 8.38
N ASN A 139 1.58 -2.96 8.14
CA ASN A 139 0.76 -4.01 7.56
C ASN A 139 1.12 -5.39 8.13
N GLN A 140 0.25 -6.38 7.89
CA GLN A 140 0.44 -7.74 8.39
C GLN A 140 1.73 -8.39 7.88
N GLN A 141 2.10 -8.18 6.61
CA GLN A 141 3.33 -8.76 6.05
C GLN A 141 4.58 -8.22 6.75
N GLY A 142 4.61 -6.92 7.08
CA GLY A 142 5.70 -6.31 7.84
C GLY A 142 5.81 -6.87 9.26
N ILE A 143 4.69 -7.22 9.89
CA ILE A 143 4.67 -7.90 11.19
C ILE A 143 5.22 -9.32 11.05
N ASP A 144 4.72 -10.08 10.06
CA ASP A 144 5.12 -11.47 9.82
C ASP A 144 6.62 -11.62 9.52
N ASN A 145 7.22 -10.60 8.88
CA ASN A 145 8.63 -10.58 8.45
C ASN A 145 9.49 -9.63 9.31
N LEU A 146 9.05 -9.31 10.54
CA LEU A 146 9.67 -8.27 11.36
C LEU A 146 11.16 -8.53 11.64
N ASP A 147 11.54 -9.75 11.92
CA ASP A 147 12.92 -10.11 12.26
C ASP A 147 13.89 -9.78 11.11
N GLU A 148 13.54 -10.19 9.87
CA GLU A 148 14.37 -9.90 8.70
C GLU A 148 14.43 -8.40 8.37
N ILE A 149 13.32 -7.67 8.62
CA ILE A 149 13.26 -6.22 8.42
C ILE A 149 14.16 -5.49 9.43
N ILE A 150 14.16 -5.92 10.69
CA ILE A 150 15.05 -5.37 11.75
C ILE A 150 16.52 -5.54 11.37
N GLU A 151 16.89 -6.69 10.80
CA GLU A 151 18.25 -6.93 10.36
C GLU A 151 18.68 -6.06 9.18
N ALA A 152 17.74 -5.70 8.29
CA ALA A 152 18.01 -4.91 7.09
C ALA A 152 17.99 -3.39 7.33
N ALA A 153 17.20 -2.91 8.28
CA ALA A 153 16.97 -1.50 8.56
C ALA A 153 17.90 -0.98 9.67
N ASP A 154 18.14 0.34 9.67
CA ASP A 154 18.88 1.01 10.76
C ASP A 154 17.96 1.36 11.94
N GLY A 155 16.65 1.35 11.71
CA GLY A 155 15.63 1.57 12.74
C GLY A 155 14.25 1.16 12.28
N ILE A 156 13.34 1.03 13.24
CA ILE A 156 11.95 0.62 13.02
C ILE A 156 11.01 1.71 13.53
N MET A 157 9.96 1.98 12.78
CA MET A 157 8.84 2.83 13.20
C MET A 157 7.55 2.01 13.21
N ILE A 158 6.97 1.83 14.39
CA ILE A 158 5.66 1.20 14.52
C ILE A 158 4.58 2.26 14.26
N ALA A 159 4.04 2.28 13.05
CA ALA A 159 3.07 3.28 12.61
C ALA A 159 1.64 2.82 12.95
N ARG A 160 1.29 2.91 14.24
CA ARG A 160 0.05 2.35 14.83
C ARG A 160 -1.23 2.84 14.16
N GLY A 161 -1.25 4.07 13.62
CA GLY A 161 -2.40 4.62 12.91
C GLY A 161 -2.72 3.83 11.65
N ASP A 162 -1.73 3.67 10.77
CA ASP A 162 -1.87 2.94 9.51
C ASP A 162 -2.01 1.43 9.76
N MET A 163 -1.24 0.90 10.73
CA MET A 163 -1.32 -0.51 11.13
C MET A 163 -2.73 -0.89 11.59
N GLY A 164 -3.42 -0.03 12.36
CA GLY A 164 -4.77 -0.30 12.86
C GLY A 164 -5.86 -0.34 11.77
N ILE A 165 -5.52 0.06 10.53
CA ILE A 165 -6.39 -0.10 9.36
C ILE A 165 -6.18 -1.49 8.72
N GLU A 166 -4.95 -1.99 8.76
CA GLU A 166 -4.51 -3.21 8.08
C GLU A 166 -4.63 -4.49 8.94
N VAL A 167 -4.57 -4.36 10.26
CA VAL A 167 -4.60 -5.50 11.18
C VAL A 167 -5.66 -5.30 12.27
N PRO A 168 -6.15 -6.40 12.91
CA PRO A 168 -7.06 -6.29 14.05
C PRO A 168 -6.47 -5.43 15.17
N PHE A 169 -7.31 -4.65 15.82
CA PHE A 169 -6.89 -3.71 16.87
C PHE A 169 -6.10 -4.38 18.02
N GLU A 170 -6.40 -5.63 18.32
CA GLU A 170 -5.72 -6.42 19.34
C GLU A 170 -4.25 -6.74 19.00
N MET A 171 -3.86 -6.55 17.77
CA MET A 171 -2.50 -6.80 17.26
C MET A 171 -1.65 -5.52 17.11
N VAL A 172 -2.22 -4.34 17.41
CA VAL A 172 -1.55 -3.04 17.26
C VAL A 172 -0.71 -2.66 18.50
#